data_e1cacf86b9851169f03fa26bbef9f90c
#
_entry.id   e1cacf86b9851169f03fa26bbef9f90c
#
_cell.length_a   1.000
_cell.length_b   1.000
_cell.length_c   1.000
_cell.angle_alpha   90.00
_cell.angle_beta   90.00
_cell.angle_gamma   90.00
#
_symmetry.space_group_name_H-M   'P 1'
#
loop_
_entity.id
_entity.type
_entity.pdbx_description
1 polymer ?
#
loop_
_entity_poly.entity_id
_entity_poly.type
_entity_poly.pdbx_seq_one_letter_code
_entity_poly.pdbx_strand_id
1 'polypeptide(L)'
;MVEDRKGRHEAVVRIACIQMEPHVGHRQANIEKSLTLIEEAAGNGARLVVLPELCNSGYVFESRDEAFALAEPVPDGETAQAWMRLARDRGLYIAAGICERDGEVLYNSAALIGPHGHVGTFRKVHLWNEENLFFEPGNLGFPVWRTPIGRIGAMICYDCWFPEAHRLCALQGADIICVSTNWVPIPGQDPNREAMANILCMGAAHTNSVFVAAADRVGTERGQPFIGQSLIVSYTGWPIAGPASRDREEILYADCNLADARRKRNWNEYNQVLRDRRTDVYDEMLGTGARPGWY
;
A
#
# COMPACT_ATOMS: atom_id res chain seq x y z
N MET A 1 -0.97 45.71 -5.50
CA MET A 1 -0.12 45.09 -4.46
C MET A 1 -0.52 43.64 -4.38
N VAL A 2 0.27 42.76 -4.97
CA VAL A 2 0.07 41.31 -4.90
C VAL A 2 0.90 40.88 -3.69
N GLU A 3 0.26 40.56 -2.58
CA GLU A 3 0.93 40.00 -1.42
C GLU A 3 1.51 38.62 -1.77
N ASP A 4 2.81 38.57 -1.71
CA ASP A 4 3.67 37.40 -1.84
C ASP A 4 3.33 36.39 -0.73
N ARG A 5 2.65 35.28 -1.10
CA ARG A 5 2.44 34.13 -0.21
C ARG A 5 3.74 33.35 -0.07
N LYS A 6 4.75 33.99 0.49
CA LYS A 6 5.99 33.34 0.93
C LYS A 6 5.75 32.61 2.23
N GLY A 7 6.13 31.35 2.27
CA GLY A 7 6.55 30.67 3.47
C GLY A 7 5.61 29.63 4.07
N ARG A 8 5.08 28.68 3.28
CA ARG A 8 4.93 27.32 3.84
C ARG A 8 6.10 26.48 3.35
N HIS A 9 7.12 26.32 4.20
CA HIS A 9 8.09 25.25 4.03
C HIS A 9 7.28 23.96 4.00
N GLU A 10 7.12 23.38 2.83
CA GLU A 10 6.48 22.10 2.70
C GLU A 10 7.36 21.10 3.38
N ALA A 11 6.81 20.44 4.38
CA ALA A 11 7.54 19.48 5.16
C ALA A 11 7.88 18.27 4.28
N VAL A 12 9.16 18.03 4.09
CA VAL A 12 9.65 16.75 3.59
C VAL A 12 9.20 15.67 4.56
N VAL A 13 8.56 14.64 4.04
CA VAL A 13 8.10 13.50 4.82
C VAL A 13 9.07 12.34 4.58
N ARG A 14 9.71 11.86 5.65
CA ARG A 14 10.46 10.61 5.57
C ARG A 14 9.48 9.45 5.62
N ILE A 15 9.55 8.61 4.58
CA ILE A 15 8.74 7.40 4.41
C ILE A 15 9.63 6.20 4.67
N ALA A 16 9.09 5.20 5.38
CA ALA A 16 9.73 3.90 5.54
C ALA A 16 8.84 2.81 4.93
N CYS A 17 9.43 1.92 4.13
CA CYS A 17 8.83 0.65 3.76
C CYS A 17 9.52 -0.47 4.53
N ILE A 18 8.77 -1.19 5.32
CA ILE A 18 9.27 -2.31 6.13
C ILE A 18 9.06 -3.60 5.35
N GLN A 19 10.15 -4.23 4.98
CA GLN A 19 10.17 -5.59 4.45
C GLN A 19 10.40 -6.55 5.61
N MET A 20 9.41 -7.40 5.92
CA MET A 20 9.48 -8.33 7.04
C MET A 20 8.97 -9.72 6.65
N GLU A 21 9.24 -10.72 7.49
CA GLU A 21 8.71 -12.09 7.37
C GLU A 21 7.70 -12.35 8.49
N PRO A 22 6.40 -12.14 8.27
CA PRO A 22 5.37 -12.59 9.20
C PRO A 22 5.18 -14.11 9.08
N HIS A 23 4.78 -14.76 10.16
CA HIS A 23 4.53 -16.20 10.19
C HIS A 23 3.04 -16.48 10.46
N VAL A 24 2.42 -17.31 9.61
CA VAL A 24 1.02 -17.67 9.77
C VAL A 24 0.79 -18.40 11.11
N GLY A 25 -0.28 -18.03 11.81
CA GLY A 25 -0.61 -18.57 13.13
C GLY A 25 0.11 -17.93 14.31
N HIS A 26 1.15 -17.11 14.08
CA HIS A 26 1.95 -16.52 15.13
C HIS A 26 1.62 -15.03 15.36
N ARG A 27 0.30 -14.71 15.46
CA ARG A 27 -0.18 -13.31 15.51
C ARG A 27 0.57 -12.45 16.52
N GLN A 28 0.73 -12.92 17.76
CA GLN A 28 1.40 -12.13 18.80
C GLN A 28 2.86 -11.79 18.44
N ALA A 29 3.61 -12.77 17.95
CA ALA A 29 4.99 -12.57 17.52
C ALA A 29 5.09 -11.62 16.32
N ASN A 30 4.14 -11.71 15.38
CA ASN A 30 4.06 -10.80 14.23
C ASN A 30 3.76 -9.36 14.68
N ILE A 31 2.86 -9.17 15.65
CA ILE A 31 2.58 -7.85 16.25
C ILE A 31 3.84 -7.27 16.87
N GLU A 32 4.50 -8.03 17.75
CA GLU A 32 5.73 -7.60 18.44
C GLU A 32 6.85 -7.24 17.45
N LYS A 33 7.05 -8.07 16.41
CA LYS A 33 7.99 -7.80 15.31
C LYS A 33 7.63 -6.50 14.59
N SER A 34 6.37 -6.32 14.21
CA SER A 34 5.91 -5.10 13.53
C SER A 34 6.15 -3.85 14.37
N LEU A 35 5.86 -3.91 15.67
CA LEU A 35 6.10 -2.80 16.60
C LEU A 35 7.58 -2.45 16.71
N THR A 36 8.46 -3.46 16.81
CA THR A 36 9.91 -3.28 16.85
C THR A 36 10.43 -2.57 15.61
N LEU A 37 10.00 -3.02 14.42
CA LEU A 37 10.44 -2.44 13.15
C LEU A 37 9.84 -1.02 12.92
N ILE A 38 8.61 -0.78 13.35
CA ILE A 38 8.02 0.57 13.30
C ILE A 38 8.76 1.51 14.24
N GLU A 39 9.13 1.04 15.43
CA GLU A 39 9.91 1.81 16.42
C GLU A 39 11.29 2.18 15.87
N GLU A 40 11.97 1.23 15.20
CA GLU A 40 13.23 1.48 14.51
C GLU A 40 13.06 2.53 13.39
N ALA A 41 12.01 2.39 12.58
CA ALA A 41 11.70 3.35 11.53
C ALA A 41 11.44 4.76 12.10
N ALA A 42 10.68 4.84 13.19
CA ALA A 42 10.42 6.08 13.91
C ALA A 42 11.70 6.72 14.47
N GLY A 43 12.59 5.90 15.06
CA GLY A 43 13.90 6.32 15.54
C GLY A 43 14.78 6.91 14.45
N ASN A 44 14.63 6.44 13.22
CA ASN A 44 15.27 6.98 12.00
C ASN A 44 14.49 8.14 11.35
N GLY A 45 13.49 8.69 12.03
CA GLY A 45 12.76 9.89 11.63
C GLY A 45 11.61 9.66 10.63
N ALA A 46 11.17 8.41 10.43
CA ALA A 46 10.02 8.13 9.58
C ALA A 46 8.74 8.76 10.15
N ARG A 47 7.94 9.36 9.27
CA ARG A 47 6.64 9.96 9.57
C ARG A 47 5.48 9.20 8.92
N LEU A 48 5.77 8.36 7.94
CA LEU A 48 4.87 7.40 7.33
C LEU A 48 5.61 6.07 7.21
N VAL A 49 5.01 5.02 7.74
CA VAL A 49 5.55 3.66 7.70
C VAL A 49 4.56 2.76 6.97
N VAL A 50 5.05 1.98 6.01
CA VAL A 50 4.25 1.03 5.25
C VAL A 50 4.72 -0.38 5.58
N LEU A 51 3.77 -1.29 5.88
CA LEU A 51 4.02 -2.69 6.22
C LEU A 51 3.34 -3.63 5.21
N PRO A 52 3.80 -4.90 5.14
CA PRO A 52 3.24 -5.89 4.22
C PRO A 52 1.76 -6.20 4.44
N GLU A 53 1.18 -6.87 3.46
CA GLU A 53 -0.15 -7.46 3.49
C GLU A 53 -0.24 -8.53 4.58
N LEU A 54 -1.39 -8.56 5.32
CA LEU A 54 -1.67 -9.55 6.35
C LEU A 54 -0.50 -9.74 7.34
N CYS A 55 0.23 -8.66 7.64
CA CYS A 55 1.47 -8.75 8.42
C CYS A 55 1.24 -9.15 9.89
N ASN A 56 0.00 -9.10 10.38
CA ASN A 56 -0.35 -9.57 11.71
C ASN A 56 -0.61 -11.09 11.78
N SER A 57 -1.12 -11.69 10.70
CA SER A 57 -1.65 -13.07 10.70
C SER A 57 -0.78 -14.08 9.96
N GLY A 58 0.05 -13.62 9.00
CA GLY A 58 0.58 -14.45 7.92
C GLY A 58 -0.42 -14.55 6.77
N TYR A 59 -0.07 -15.28 5.70
CA TYR A 59 -0.79 -15.24 4.42
C TYR A 59 -1.35 -16.59 3.99
N VAL A 60 -0.57 -17.67 4.11
CA VAL A 60 -0.92 -18.98 3.57
C VAL A 60 -1.79 -19.73 4.57
N PHE A 61 -3.09 -19.47 4.57
CA PHE A 61 -4.06 -20.16 5.41
C PHE A 61 -4.40 -21.53 4.83
N GLU A 62 -4.64 -22.52 5.70
CA GLU A 62 -5.11 -23.86 5.32
C GLU A 62 -6.63 -23.95 5.28
N SER A 63 -7.33 -23.06 5.97
CA SER A 63 -8.78 -23.04 6.02
C SER A 63 -9.33 -21.65 6.34
N ARG A 64 -10.62 -21.45 6.06
CA ARG A 64 -11.34 -20.26 6.49
C ARG A 64 -11.41 -20.14 8.01
N ASP A 65 -11.51 -21.25 8.73
CA ASP A 65 -11.54 -21.27 10.20
C ASP A 65 -10.22 -20.77 10.79
N GLU A 66 -9.08 -21.14 10.18
CA GLU A 66 -7.77 -20.63 10.59
C GLU A 66 -7.68 -19.11 10.34
N ALA A 67 -8.07 -18.65 9.16
CA ALA A 67 -8.10 -17.22 8.84
C ALA A 67 -9.02 -16.47 9.83
N PHE A 68 -10.18 -17.04 10.17
CA PHE A 68 -11.13 -16.45 11.11
C PHE A 68 -10.58 -16.34 12.52
N ALA A 69 -9.85 -17.37 12.99
CA ALA A 69 -9.22 -17.36 14.31
C ALA A 69 -8.11 -16.30 14.44
N LEU A 70 -7.47 -15.97 13.33
CA LEU A 70 -6.40 -14.96 13.27
C LEU A 70 -6.88 -13.56 12.97
N ALA A 71 -8.09 -13.43 12.44
CA ALA A 71 -8.68 -12.13 12.06
C ALA A 71 -9.14 -11.34 13.27
N GLU A 72 -9.09 -10.03 13.14
CA GLU A 72 -9.43 -9.08 14.20
C GLU A 72 -10.40 -8.01 13.69
N PRO A 73 -11.28 -7.48 14.57
CA PRO A 73 -12.05 -6.30 14.21
C PRO A 73 -11.13 -5.08 14.05
N VAL A 74 -11.38 -4.25 13.06
CA VAL A 74 -10.63 -3.01 12.83
C VAL A 74 -11.56 -1.82 13.08
N PRO A 75 -11.18 -0.88 13.97
CA PRO A 75 -9.87 -0.70 14.63
C PRO A 75 -9.75 -1.35 16.02
N ASP A 76 -10.72 -2.11 16.49
CA ASP A 76 -10.85 -2.48 17.90
C ASP A 76 -9.98 -3.69 18.32
N GLY A 77 -9.39 -4.40 17.34
CA GLY A 77 -8.53 -5.54 17.58
C GLY A 77 -7.16 -5.17 18.17
N GLU A 78 -6.49 -6.18 18.72
CA GLU A 78 -5.23 -6.05 19.44
C GLU A 78 -4.14 -5.39 18.59
N THR A 79 -4.02 -5.84 17.33
CA THR A 79 -3.02 -5.32 16.38
C THR A 79 -3.21 -3.83 16.13
N ALA A 80 -4.41 -3.43 15.71
CA ALA A 80 -4.70 -2.02 15.41
C ALA A 80 -4.54 -1.14 16.65
N GLN A 81 -4.97 -1.61 17.82
CA GLN A 81 -4.80 -0.91 19.08
C GLN A 81 -3.33 -0.73 19.46
N ALA A 82 -2.48 -1.74 19.24
CA ALA A 82 -1.06 -1.65 19.48
C ALA A 82 -0.38 -0.62 18.54
N TRP A 83 -0.71 -0.68 17.25
CA TRP A 83 -0.23 0.30 16.28
C TRP A 83 -0.72 1.73 16.58
N MET A 84 -1.97 1.91 17.03
CA MET A 84 -2.50 3.22 17.42
C MET A 84 -1.76 3.82 18.62
N ARG A 85 -1.39 3.02 19.61
CA ARG A 85 -0.56 3.48 20.73
C ARG A 85 0.79 3.99 20.24
N LEU A 86 1.48 3.19 19.43
CA LEU A 86 2.80 3.55 18.90
C LEU A 86 2.74 4.77 17.98
N ALA A 87 1.74 4.84 17.09
CA ALA A 87 1.54 5.98 16.20
C ALA A 87 1.33 7.29 16.96
N ARG A 88 0.58 7.23 18.07
CA ARG A 88 0.38 8.38 18.98
C ARG A 88 1.68 8.79 19.66
N ASP A 89 2.39 7.84 20.24
CA ASP A 89 3.59 8.09 21.02
C ASP A 89 4.74 8.64 20.16
N ARG A 90 4.81 8.24 18.91
CA ARG A 90 5.85 8.67 17.94
C ARG A 90 5.40 9.76 16.97
N GLY A 91 4.12 10.11 16.95
CA GLY A 91 3.59 11.16 16.07
C GLY A 91 3.68 10.81 14.58
N LEU A 92 3.50 9.54 14.20
CA LEU A 92 3.65 9.03 12.83
C LEU A 92 2.36 8.40 12.29
N TYR A 93 2.37 8.10 10.99
CA TYR A 93 1.33 7.35 10.29
C TYR A 93 1.81 5.95 9.97
N ILE A 94 0.91 4.97 10.06
CA ILE A 94 1.15 3.56 9.74
C ILE A 94 0.09 3.13 8.72
N ALA A 95 0.53 2.64 7.56
CA ALA A 95 -0.31 1.94 6.59
C ALA A 95 0.11 0.47 6.59
N ALA A 96 -0.74 -0.43 7.08
CA ALA A 96 -0.35 -1.80 7.34
C ALA A 96 -1.45 -2.80 6.98
N GLY A 97 -1.06 -3.92 6.35
CA GLY A 97 -1.96 -5.03 6.05
C GLY A 97 -2.39 -5.77 7.30
N ILE A 98 -3.67 -6.09 7.38
CA ILE A 98 -4.29 -6.74 8.54
C ILE A 98 -5.38 -7.72 8.09
N CYS A 99 -5.45 -8.88 8.74
CA CYS A 99 -6.58 -9.80 8.59
C CYS A 99 -7.77 -9.25 9.36
N GLU A 100 -8.76 -8.69 8.64
CA GLU A 100 -9.93 -8.04 9.22
C GLU A 100 -11.09 -9.00 9.35
N ARG A 101 -11.80 -8.89 10.46
CA ARG A 101 -13.10 -9.54 10.69
C ARG A 101 -14.16 -8.48 10.97
N ASP A 102 -15.24 -8.54 10.17
CA ASP A 102 -16.44 -7.72 10.34
C ASP A 102 -17.64 -8.65 10.54
N GLY A 103 -18.01 -8.90 11.79
CA GLY A 103 -18.94 -9.98 12.16
C GLY A 103 -18.40 -11.35 11.74
N GLU A 104 -19.12 -12.02 10.84
CA GLU A 104 -18.74 -13.32 10.27
C GLU A 104 -17.98 -13.20 8.94
N VAL A 105 -17.77 -11.99 8.46
CA VAL A 105 -17.11 -11.72 7.17
C VAL A 105 -15.64 -11.43 7.39
N LEU A 106 -14.80 -11.98 6.52
CA LEU A 106 -13.35 -11.75 6.52
C LEU A 106 -12.96 -10.88 5.33
N TYR A 107 -12.05 -9.95 5.58
CA TYR A 107 -11.44 -9.12 4.55
C TYR A 107 -9.92 -9.10 4.69
N ASN A 108 -9.25 -9.12 3.55
CA ASN A 108 -7.84 -8.76 3.47
C ASN A 108 -7.78 -7.23 3.42
N SER A 109 -7.30 -6.60 4.50
CA SER A 109 -7.44 -5.16 4.70
C SER A 109 -6.12 -4.46 4.93
N ALA A 110 -6.08 -3.16 4.70
CA ALA A 110 -5.01 -2.27 5.11
C ALA A 110 -5.58 -1.14 5.97
N ALA A 111 -5.06 -1.01 7.18
CA ALA A 111 -5.44 0.07 8.08
C ALA A 111 -4.48 1.25 7.93
N LEU A 112 -5.03 2.45 7.76
CA LEU A 112 -4.29 3.70 7.95
C LEU A 112 -4.54 4.21 9.35
N ILE A 113 -3.47 4.30 10.11
CA ILE A 113 -3.45 4.74 11.51
C ILE A 113 -2.59 6.00 11.60
N GLY A 114 -2.99 6.95 12.41
CA GLY A 114 -2.25 8.19 12.63
C GLY A 114 -2.11 8.53 14.11
N PRO A 115 -1.47 9.68 14.42
CA PRO A 115 -1.23 10.13 15.80
C PRO A 115 -2.50 10.29 16.62
N HIS A 116 -3.64 10.48 15.97
CA HIS A 116 -4.94 10.67 16.62
C HIS A 116 -5.83 9.43 16.58
N GLY A 117 -5.32 8.30 16.14
CA GLY A 117 -6.01 7.02 16.06
C GLY A 117 -6.22 6.52 14.65
N HIS A 118 -7.24 5.68 14.46
CA HIS A 118 -7.60 5.11 13.16
C HIS A 118 -8.11 6.20 12.20
N VAL A 119 -7.50 6.27 11.02
CA VAL A 119 -7.85 7.23 9.96
C VAL A 119 -8.85 6.62 8.98
N GLY A 120 -8.67 5.33 8.66
CA GLY A 120 -9.55 4.58 7.77
C GLY A 120 -9.01 3.22 7.40
N THR A 121 -9.84 2.42 6.77
CA THR A 121 -9.53 1.06 6.30
C THR A 121 -9.77 0.96 4.80
N PHE A 122 -8.88 0.29 4.11
CA PHE A 122 -9.05 -0.21 2.75
C PHE A 122 -9.23 -1.73 2.82
N ARG A 123 -10.22 -2.26 2.10
CA ARG A 123 -10.45 -3.69 1.93
C ARG A 123 -10.05 -4.07 0.51
N LYS A 124 -9.19 -5.07 0.34
CA LYS A 124 -8.66 -5.53 -0.96
C LYS A 124 -9.79 -5.80 -1.93
N VAL A 125 -9.79 -5.09 -3.06
CA VAL A 125 -10.87 -5.18 -4.06
C VAL A 125 -10.69 -6.39 -4.96
N HIS A 126 -9.45 -6.68 -5.36
CA HIS A 126 -9.12 -7.78 -6.25
C HIS A 126 -8.37 -8.86 -5.48
N LEU A 127 -9.08 -9.94 -5.17
CA LEU A 127 -8.54 -11.09 -4.44
C LEU A 127 -7.66 -11.94 -5.38
N TRP A 128 -6.57 -12.46 -4.83
CA TRP A 128 -5.63 -13.30 -5.57
C TRP A 128 -5.78 -14.78 -5.18
N ASN A 129 -5.93 -15.67 -6.20
CA ASN A 129 -5.90 -17.12 -6.05
C ASN A 129 -6.78 -17.62 -4.89
N GLU A 130 -6.19 -18.33 -3.91
CA GLU A 130 -6.89 -18.94 -2.77
C GLU A 130 -7.50 -17.93 -1.79
N GLU A 131 -7.13 -16.65 -1.86
CA GLU A 131 -7.81 -15.60 -1.08
C GLU A 131 -9.32 -15.63 -1.28
N ASN A 132 -9.79 -16.00 -2.49
CA ASN A 132 -11.20 -16.14 -2.81
C ASN A 132 -11.92 -17.26 -2.02
N LEU A 133 -11.18 -18.13 -1.33
CA LEU A 133 -11.76 -19.16 -0.45
C LEU A 133 -12.00 -18.65 0.98
N PHE A 134 -11.34 -17.58 1.37
CA PHE A 134 -11.30 -17.09 2.75
C PHE A 134 -11.94 -15.73 2.91
N PHE A 135 -11.68 -14.81 1.99
CA PHE A 135 -12.04 -13.40 2.07
C PHE A 135 -13.13 -13.00 1.09
N GLU A 136 -13.90 -11.99 1.45
CA GLU A 136 -14.80 -11.32 0.53
C GLU A 136 -14.10 -10.16 -0.18
N PRO A 137 -14.45 -9.87 -1.44
CA PRO A 137 -13.98 -8.68 -2.13
C PRO A 137 -14.31 -7.40 -1.37
N GLY A 138 -13.39 -6.44 -1.36
CA GLY A 138 -13.54 -5.19 -0.66
C GLY A 138 -14.72 -4.36 -1.15
N ASN A 139 -15.44 -3.75 -0.21
CA ASN A 139 -16.68 -3.00 -0.45
C ASN A 139 -16.55 -1.49 -0.11
N LEU A 140 -15.34 -1.01 0.18
CA LEU A 140 -15.07 0.39 0.55
C LEU A 140 -14.54 1.25 -0.62
N GLY A 141 -14.39 0.66 -1.81
CA GLY A 141 -13.75 1.30 -2.97
C GLY A 141 -12.27 1.60 -2.74
N PHE A 142 -11.76 2.63 -3.40
CA PHE A 142 -10.36 3.07 -3.28
C PHE A 142 -10.30 4.44 -2.58
N PRO A 143 -10.32 4.49 -1.24
CA PRO A 143 -10.34 5.75 -0.51
C PRO A 143 -8.99 6.47 -0.54
N VAL A 144 -9.07 7.81 -0.44
CA VAL A 144 -7.90 8.68 -0.25
C VAL A 144 -8.16 9.58 0.95
N TRP A 145 -7.33 9.44 1.98
CA TRP A 145 -7.47 10.18 3.23
C TRP A 145 -6.58 11.41 3.24
N ARG A 146 -7.16 12.52 3.70
CA ARG A 146 -6.43 13.76 3.90
C ARG A 146 -5.79 13.78 5.28
N THR A 147 -4.48 13.92 5.32
CA THR A 147 -3.71 14.00 6.56
C THR A 147 -2.82 15.25 6.55
N PRO A 148 -2.31 15.68 7.71
CA PRO A 148 -1.34 16.78 7.79
C PRO A 148 -0.06 16.55 6.98
N ILE A 149 0.35 15.31 6.74
CA ILE A 149 1.57 14.98 5.96
C ILE A 149 1.32 14.84 4.45
N GLY A 150 0.07 14.72 4.02
CA GLY A 150 -0.30 14.53 2.61
C GLY A 150 -1.60 13.77 2.44
N ARG A 151 -1.97 13.49 1.19
CA ARG A 151 -3.14 12.70 0.83
C ARG A 151 -2.69 11.28 0.52
N ILE A 152 -3.14 10.34 1.33
CA ILE A 152 -2.67 8.96 1.34
C ILE A 152 -3.78 8.06 0.79
N GLY A 153 -3.50 7.34 -0.30
CA GLY A 153 -4.29 6.20 -0.77
C GLY A 153 -3.69 4.89 -0.27
N ALA A 154 -4.48 3.83 -0.25
CA ALA A 154 -4.03 2.48 0.06
C ALA A 154 -4.48 1.49 -1.00
N MET A 155 -3.65 0.47 -1.22
CA MET A 155 -3.92 -0.69 -2.06
C MET A 155 -3.28 -1.93 -1.46
N ILE A 156 -3.72 -3.09 -1.92
CA ILE A 156 -3.13 -4.37 -1.48
C ILE A 156 -2.76 -5.22 -2.70
N CYS A 157 -1.47 -5.52 -2.83
CA CYS A 157 -0.90 -6.58 -3.68
C CYS A 157 -1.50 -6.58 -5.12
N TYR A 158 -2.42 -7.51 -5.40
CA TYR A 158 -3.01 -7.72 -6.72
C TYR A 158 -3.80 -6.51 -7.27
N ASP A 159 -4.27 -5.60 -6.42
CA ASP A 159 -4.88 -4.34 -6.86
C ASP A 159 -3.95 -3.53 -7.78
N CYS A 160 -2.63 -3.70 -7.65
CA CYS A 160 -1.64 -3.00 -8.48
C CYS A 160 -1.65 -3.43 -9.94
N TRP A 161 -2.23 -4.58 -10.28
CA TRP A 161 -2.38 -5.04 -11.68
C TRP A 161 -3.50 -4.33 -12.44
N PHE A 162 -4.31 -3.54 -11.73
CA PHE A 162 -5.45 -2.80 -12.30
C PHE A 162 -5.11 -1.31 -12.39
N PRO A 163 -4.79 -0.79 -13.60
CA PRO A 163 -4.47 0.63 -13.78
C PRO A 163 -5.55 1.58 -13.27
N GLU A 164 -6.81 1.13 -13.28
CA GLU A 164 -7.96 1.85 -12.77
C GLU A 164 -7.82 2.17 -11.28
N ALA A 165 -7.30 1.25 -10.49
CA ALA A 165 -7.12 1.42 -9.04
C ALA A 165 -6.23 2.63 -8.72
N HIS A 166 -5.05 2.69 -9.37
CA HIS A 166 -4.13 3.82 -9.21
C HIS A 166 -4.74 5.12 -9.73
N ARG A 167 -5.44 5.05 -10.87
CA ARG A 167 -6.10 6.21 -11.48
C ARG A 167 -7.20 6.77 -10.58
N LEU A 168 -8.00 5.93 -9.95
CA LEU A 168 -9.05 6.35 -9.01
C LEU A 168 -8.45 7.09 -7.80
N CYS A 169 -7.36 6.58 -7.22
CA CYS A 169 -6.66 7.28 -6.13
C CYS A 169 -6.09 8.63 -6.60
N ALA A 170 -5.46 8.68 -7.78
CA ALA A 170 -4.88 9.90 -8.32
C ALA A 170 -5.94 10.97 -8.62
N LEU A 171 -7.10 10.58 -9.16
CA LEU A 171 -8.23 11.49 -9.43
C LEU A 171 -8.83 12.06 -8.15
N GLN A 172 -8.81 11.32 -7.04
CA GLN A 172 -9.19 11.82 -5.72
C GLN A 172 -8.10 12.69 -5.09
N GLY A 173 -6.95 12.82 -5.77
CA GLY A 173 -5.87 13.72 -5.40
C GLY A 173 -4.84 13.09 -4.47
N ALA A 174 -4.66 11.78 -4.49
CA ALA A 174 -3.57 11.13 -3.75
C ALA A 174 -2.22 11.78 -4.08
N ASP A 175 -1.40 11.95 -3.06
CA ASP A 175 0.00 12.32 -3.17
C ASP A 175 0.87 11.07 -3.19
N ILE A 176 0.50 10.10 -2.37
CA ILE A 176 1.16 8.81 -2.23
C ILE A 176 0.11 7.70 -2.15
N ILE A 177 0.44 6.55 -2.72
CA ILE A 177 -0.30 5.30 -2.57
C ILE A 177 0.60 4.34 -1.79
N CYS A 178 0.12 3.91 -0.61
CA CYS A 178 0.76 2.87 0.19
C CYS A 178 0.24 1.52 -0.28
N VAL A 179 1.15 0.61 -0.60
CA VAL A 179 0.82 -0.74 -1.06
C VAL A 179 1.35 -1.75 -0.05
N SER A 180 0.43 -2.38 0.67
CA SER A 180 0.75 -3.56 1.50
C SER A 180 0.72 -4.80 0.61
N THR A 181 1.80 -5.60 0.57
CA THR A 181 1.87 -6.67 -0.40
C THR A 181 2.57 -7.93 0.10
N ASN A 182 2.22 -9.06 -0.51
CA ASN A 182 2.84 -10.38 -0.38
C ASN A 182 3.03 -10.95 -1.80
N TRP A 183 3.83 -10.26 -2.61
CA TRP A 183 4.04 -10.68 -3.99
C TRP A 183 4.72 -12.04 -4.08
N VAL A 184 4.17 -12.87 -4.94
CA VAL A 184 4.65 -14.23 -5.20
C VAL A 184 5.28 -14.31 -6.60
N PRO A 185 6.19 -15.27 -6.85
CA PRO A 185 6.66 -15.54 -8.20
C PRO A 185 5.49 -15.87 -9.14
N ILE A 186 5.38 -15.14 -10.24
CA ILE A 186 4.34 -15.39 -11.25
C ILE A 186 4.90 -16.40 -12.27
N PRO A 187 4.15 -17.45 -12.64
CA PRO A 187 4.58 -18.41 -13.64
C PRO A 187 5.02 -17.74 -14.95
N GLY A 188 6.17 -18.16 -15.48
CA GLY A 188 6.73 -17.63 -16.73
C GLY A 188 7.56 -16.34 -16.57
N GLN A 189 7.67 -15.77 -15.38
CA GLN A 189 8.63 -14.69 -15.13
C GLN A 189 10.02 -15.24 -14.82
N ASP A 190 11.05 -14.59 -15.40
CA ASP A 190 12.45 -14.89 -15.08
C ASP A 190 12.77 -14.29 -13.68
N PRO A 191 13.13 -15.14 -12.69
CA PRO A 191 13.43 -14.66 -11.33
C PRO A 191 14.68 -13.77 -11.26
N ASN A 192 15.51 -13.74 -12.29
CA ASN A 192 16.71 -12.91 -12.35
C ASN A 192 16.44 -11.50 -12.90
N ARG A 193 15.24 -11.26 -13.41
CA ARG A 193 14.83 -9.93 -13.89
C ARG A 193 14.15 -9.14 -12.78
N GLU A 194 13.94 -7.85 -13.07
CA GLU A 194 13.10 -6.97 -12.26
C GLU A 194 11.70 -7.58 -12.10
N ALA A 195 11.17 -7.58 -10.88
CA ALA A 195 9.84 -8.07 -10.63
C ALA A 195 8.80 -7.24 -11.40
N MET A 196 7.84 -7.90 -12.05
CA MET A 196 6.79 -7.19 -12.77
C MET A 196 5.99 -6.26 -11.85
N ALA A 197 5.83 -6.63 -10.59
CA ALA A 197 5.22 -5.79 -9.57
C ALA A 197 5.92 -4.41 -9.44
N ASN A 198 7.27 -4.40 -9.44
CA ASN A 198 8.04 -3.15 -9.38
C ASN A 198 7.83 -2.31 -10.64
N ILE A 199 7.83 -2.94 -11.82
CA ILE A 199 7.57 -2.26 -13.10
C ILE A 199 6.17 -1.63 -13.10
N LEU A 200 5.15 -2.34 -12.57
CA LEU A 200 3.79 -1.82 -12.45
C LEU A 200 3.74 -0.63 -11.49
N CYS A 201 4.40 -0.70 -10.33
CA CYS A 201 4.49 0.42 -9.38
C CYS A 201 5.17 1.64 -10.04
N MET A 202 6.26 1.44 -10.79
CA MET A 202 6.95 2.50 -11.52
C MET A 202 6.06 3.14 -12.60
N GLY A 203 5.42 2.30 -13.43
CA GLY A 203 4.49 2.76 -14.45
C GLY A 203 3.29 3.51 -13.88
N ALA A 204 2.71 2.99 -12.78
CA ALA A 204 1.60 3.61 -12.09
C ALA A 204 1.99 4.96 -11.47
N ALA A 205 3.13 5.06 -10.81
CA ALA A 205 3.63 6.30 -10.23
C ALA A 205 3.79 7.37 -11.31
N HIS A 206 4.41 7.03 -12.44
CA HIS A 206 4.63 7.97 -13.55
C HIS A 206 3.31 8.42 -14.21
N THR A 207 2.49 7.46 -14.64
CA THR A 207 1.26 7.75 -15.40
C THR A 207 0.18 8.45 -14.59
N ASN A 208 0.27 8.42 -13.26
CA ASN A 208 -0.66 9.07 -12.35
C ASN A 208 -0.04 10.27 -11.61
N SER A 209 1.27 10.49 -11.73
CA SER A 209 2.01 11.53 -11.01
C SER A 209 1.75 11.46 -9.51
N VAL A 210 2.02 10.29 -8.91
CA VAL A 210 1.89 9.99 -7.48
C VAL A 210 3.14 9.28 -6.99
N PHE A 211 3.46 9.41 -5.70
CA PHE A 211 4.42 8.51 -5.08
C PHE A 211 3.77 7.15 -4.85
N VAL A 212 4.56 6.07 -4.91
CA VAL A 212 4.13 4.73 -4.53
C VAL A 212 5.13 4.18 -3.51
N ALA A 213 4.64 3.68 -2.39
CA ALA A 213 5.44 3.03 -1.37
C ALA A 213 4.89 1.62 -1.17
N ALA A 214 5.61 0.61 -1.67
CA ALA A 214 5.19 -0.78 -1.62
C ALA A 214 6.10 -1.57 -0.66
N ALA A 215 5.48 -2.11 0.39
CA ALA A 215 6.12 -2.94 1.39
C ALA A 215 5.73 -4.40 1.17
N ASP A 216 6.71 -5.21 0.78
CA ASP A 216 6.54 -6.65 0.56
C ASP A 216 7.10 -7.45 1.73
N ARG A 217 6.71 -8.71 1.82
CA ARG A 217 7.32 -9.68 2.72
C ARG A 217 8.43 -10.47 2.04
N VAL A 218 9.25 -11.11 2.86
CA VAL A 218 10.24 -12.12 2.44
C VAL A 218 9.91 -13.49 3.02
N GLY A 219 10.73 -14.48 2.68
CA GLY A 219 10.69 -15.83 3.20
C GLY A 219 9.81 -16.78 2.40
N THR A 220 9.57 -17.94 2.99
CA THR A 220 8.71 -19.00 2.44
C THR A 220 7.75 -19.46 3.51
N GLU A 221 6.45 -19.40 3.24
CA GLU A 221 5.42 -19.80 4.18
C GLU A 221 4.65 -20.99 3.62
N ARG A 222 4.65 -22.13 4.32
CA ARG A 222 4.00 -23.37 3.88
C ARG A 222 4.29 -23.76 2.43
N GLY A 223 5.54 -23.55 1.99
CA GLY A 223 5.98 -23.85 0.63
C GLY A 223 5.74 -22.77 -0.41
N GLN A 224 5.02 -21.70 -0.09
CA GLN A 224 4.85 -20.52 -0.95
C GLN A 224 6.01 -19.55 -0.72
N PRO A 225 6.91 -19.35 -1.71
CA PRO A 225 7.93 -18.31 -1.63
C PRO A 225 7.35 -16.93 -1.93
N PHE A 226 7.98 -15.89 -1.35
CA PHE A 226 7.68 -14.49 -1.64
C PHE A 226 8.91 -13.81 -2.23
N ILE A 227 8.70 -12.73 -2.98
CA ILE A 227 9.77 -12.15 -3.79
C ILE A 227 10.54 -11.03 -3.09
N GLY A 228 10.02 -10.47 -2.00
CA GLY A 228 10.59 -9.29 -1.39
C GLY A 228 10.59 -8.10 -2.35
N GLN A 229 11.70 -7.38 -2.44
CA GLN A 229 11.88 -6.27 -3.38
C GLN A 229 10.94 -5.09 -3.11
N SER A 230 10.64 -4.81 -1.84
CA SER A 230 9.97 -3.57 -1.44
C SER A 230 10.62 -2.36 -2.09
N LEU A 231 9.84 -1.31 -2.40
CA LEU A 231 10.39 -0.12 -3.03
C LEU A 231 9.57 1.14 -2.70
N ILE A 232 10.23 2.29 -2.83
CA ILE A 232 9.58 3.60 -2.82
C ILE A 232 9.86 4.28 -4.15
N VAL A 233 8.80 4.63 -4.89
CA VAL A 233 8.87 5.21 -6.23
C VAL A 233 8.42 6.67 -6.17
N SER A 234 9.17 7.54 -6.83
CA SER A 234 8.78 8.96 -6.95
C SER A 234 7.65 9.13 -7.98
N TYR A 235 6.97 10.25 -7.91
CA TYR A 235 5.95 10.65 -8.91
C TYR A 235 6.50 10.69 -10.36
N THR A 236 7.82 10.64 -10.54
CA THR A 236 8.46 10.56 -11.86
C THR A 236 8.53 9.13 -12.41
N GLY A 237 8.19 8.12 -11.60
CA GLY A 237 8.22 6.71 -11.96
C GLY A 237 9.53 5.98 -11.64
N TRP A 238 10.54 6.69 -11.12
CA TRP A 238 11.80 6.06 -10.75
C TRP A 238 11.85 5.74 -9.26
N PRO A 239 12.42 4.57 -8.88
CA PRO A 239 12.69 4.27 -7.49
C PRO A 239 13.61 5.31 -6.85
N ILE A 240 13.27 5.73 -5.65
CA ILE A 240 14.09 6.61 -4.81
C ILE A 240 14.61 5.87 -3.58
N ALA A 241 14.07 4.68 -3.30
CA ALA A 241 14.64 3.68 -2.41
C ALA A 241 14.22 2.29 -2.88
N GLY A 242 15.11 1.32 -2.78
CA GLY A 242 14.90 -0.04 -3.30
C GLY A 242 15.21 -0.20 -4.80
N PRO A 243 14.89 -1.35 -5.41
CA PRO A 243 14.25 -2.48 -4.75
C PRO A 243 15.10 -3.05 -3.60
N ALA A 244 14.41 -3.49 -2.55
CA ALA A 244 15.02 -4.20 -1.42
C ALA A 244 15.56 -5.58 -1.84
N SER A 245 16.27 -6.26 -0.94
CA SER A 245 16.71 -7.63 -1.16
C SER A 245 15.53 -8.58 -1.36
N ARG A 246 15.80 -9.76 -1.90
CA ARG A 246 14.79 -10.78 -2.14
C ARG A 246 14.55 -11.70 -0.94
N ASP A 247 15.46 -11.67 0.04
CA ASP A 247 15.58 -12.71 1.05
C ASP A 247 15.83 -12.19 2.48
N ARG A 248 15.95 -10.87 2.67
CA ARG A 248 16.25 -10.31 3.99
C ARG A 248 15.18 -9.33 4.46
N GLU A 249 14.94 -9.34 5.76
CA GLU A 249 14.21 -8.27 6.41
C GLU A 249 15.05 -6.99 6.40
N GLU A 250 14.45 -5.89 5.99
CA GLU A 250 15.11 -4.59 5.95
C GLU A 250 14.11 -3.44 5.89
N ILE A 251 14.55 -2.24 6.19
CA ILE A 251 13.72 -1.04 6.13
C ILE A 251 14.31 -0.08 5.11
N LEU A 252 13.52 0.25 4.10
CA LEU A 252 13.86 1.27 3.11
C LEU A 252 13.39 2.65 3.57
N TYR A 253 14.17 3.67 3.30
CA TYR A 253 13.83 5.06 3.64
C TYR A 253 13.92 5.97 2.43
N ALA A 254 12.98 6.91 2.30
CA ALA A 254 13.03 7.99 1.33
C ALA A 254 12.47 9.28 1.90
N ASP A 255 13.11 10.39 1.59
CA ASP A 255 12.64 11.73 1.94
C ASP A 255 11.83 12.30 0.77
N CYS A 256 10.53 12.51 0.96
CA CYS A 256 9.57 12.88 -0.08
C CYS A 256 8.90 14.21 0.20
N ASN A 257 8.94 15.14 -0.75
CA ASN A 257 8.01 16.26 -0.77
C ASN A 257 6.71 15.79 -1.44
N LEU A 258 5.77 15.28 -0.64
CA LEU A 258 4.53 14.69 -1.16
C LEU A 258 3.69 15.67 -2.00
N ALA A 259 3.77 16.97 -1.73
CA ALA A 259 3.05 17.97 -2.50
C ALA A 259 3.53 18.08 -3.97
N ASP A 260 4.75 17.64 -4.26
CA ASP A 260 5.29 17.63 -5.63
C ASP A 260 4.45 16.73 -6.55
N ALA A 261 3.87 15.65 -6.05
CA ALA A 261 2.97 14.78 -6.81
C ALA A 261 1.83 15.58 -7.47
N ARG A 262 1.24 16.55 -6.77
CA ARG A 262 0.17 17.39 -7.32
C ARG A 262 0.69 18.54 -8.15
N ARG A 263 1.82 19.15 -7.76
CA ARG A 263 2.35 20.37 -8.38
C ARG A 263 3.02 20.10 -9.71
N LYS A 264 3.67 18.96 -9.84
CA LYS A 264 4.46 18.59 -11.02
C LYS A 264 3.74 17.66 -12.00
N ARG A 265 2.40 17.69 -12.00
CA ARG A 265 1.56 16.97 -12.97
C ARG A 265 1.61 17.54 -14.38
N ASN A 266 1.97 18.81 -14.52
CA ASN A 266 2.19 19.43 -15.81
C ASN A 266 3.58 19.00 -16.32
N TRP A 267 3.62 18.22 -17.38
CA TRP A 267 4.86 17.77 -18.00
C TRP A 267 5.50 18.86 -18.88
N ASN A 268 4.64 19.73 -19.41
CA ASN A 268 5.03 20.93 -20.16
C ASN A 268 3.88 21.96 -20.07
N GLU A 269 3.97 23.03 -20.85
CA GLU A 269 2.99 24.12 -20.86
C GLU A 269 1.57 23.63 -21.20
N TYR A 270 1.44 22.62 -22.05
CA TYR A 270 0.17 22.18 -22.62
C TYR A 270 -0.34 20.84 -22.04
N ASN A 271 0.53 20.00 -21.50
CA ASN A 271 0.16 18.64 -21.11
C ASN A 271 0.15 18.40 -19.60
N GLN A 272 -0.97 17.84 -19.14
CA GLN A 272 -1.17 17.44 -17.75
C GLN A 272 -1.93 16.10 -17.72
N VAL A 273 -1.27 15.05 -17.23
CA VAL A 273 -1.70 13.65 -17.37
C VAL A 273 -3.12 13.33 -16.89
N LEU A 274 -3.63 14.03 -15.87
CA LEU A 274 -4.99 13.77 -15.38
C LEU A 274 -6.04 14.65 -16.09
N ARG A 275 -5.68 15.90 -16.44
CA ARG A 275 -6.57 16.85 -17.14
C ARG A 275 -6.84 16.43 -18.57
N ASP A 276 -5.81 15.94 -19.26
CA ASP A 276 -5.85 15.66 -20.69
C ASP A 276 -6.55 14.34 -21.03
N ARG A 277 -7.16 13.68 -20.03
CA ARG A 277 -7.94 12.45 -20.23
C ARG A 277 -9.18 12.74 -21.10
N ARG A 278 -9.37 11.87 -22.08
CA ARG A 278 -10.52 11.95 -23.00
C ARG A 278 -11.65 11.04 -22.50
N THR A 279 -12.27 11.44 -21.38
CA THR A 279 -13.36 10.66 -20.76
C THR A 279 -14.55 10.48 -21.70
N ASP A 280 -14.75 11.44 -22.60
CA ASP A 280 -15.74 11.35 -23.69
C ASP A 280 -15.53 10.17 -24.66
N VAL A 281 -14.32 9.61 -24.70
CA VAL A 281 -13.97 8.51 -25.60
C VAL A 281 -14.00 7.15 -24.91
N TYR A 282 -13.61 7.07 -23.63
CA TYR A 282 -13.42 5.76 -22.98
C TYR A 282 -14.36 5.47 -21.81
N ASP A 283 -15.23 6.40 -21.39
CA ASP A 283 -16.14 6.17 -20.26
C ASP A 283 -17.10 4.99 -20.48
N GLU A 284 -17.69 4.87 -21.68
CA GLU A 284 -18.59 3.75 -22.02
C GLU A 284 -17.87 2.40 -21.96
N MET A 285 -16.61 2.36 -22.36
CA MET A 285 -15.82 1.12 -22.41
C MET A 285 -15.29 0.72 -21.02
N LEU A 286 -14.85 1.68 -20.22
CA LEU A 286 -14.33 1.41 -18.87
C LEU A 286 -15.43 1.02 -17.88
N GLY A 287 -16.67 1.44 -18.11
CA GLY A 287 -17.81 1.08 -17.26
C GLY A 287 -18.46 -0.27 -17.59
N THR A 288 -17.98 -0.98 -18.61
CA THR A 288 -18.54 -2.28 -19.03
C THR A 288 -17.60 -3.43 -18.68
N GLY A 289 -18.16 -4.57 -18.33
CA GLY A 289 -17.42 -5.84 -18.27
C GLY A 289 -16.89 -6.24 -19.65
N ALA A 290 -15.88 -7.11 -19.67
CA ALA A 290 -15.37 -7.64 -20.93
C ALA A 290 -16.48 -8.41 -21.70
N ARG A 291 -16.51 -8.24 -23.01
CA ARG A 291 -17.57 -8.84 -23.83
C ARG A 291 -17.40 -10.36 -23.89
N PRO A 292 -18.49 -11.15 -23.77
CA PRO A 292 -18.42 -12.60 -23.97
C PRO A 292 -17.77 -12.93 -25.32
N GLY A 293 -16.84 -13.86 -25.35
CA GLY A 293 -16.11 -14.30 -26.55
C GLY A 293 -14.78 -13.57 -26.82
N TRP A 294 -14.34 -12.72 -25.91
CA TRP A 294 -12.99 -12.10 -25.98
C TRP A 294 -11.91 -12.87 -25.21
N TYR A 295 -12.28 -13.97 -24.54
CA TYR A 295 -11.35 -14.87 -23.83
C TYR A 295 -11.28 -16.24 -24.49
#